data_1098784011c0406c333b942676807b72
#
_entry.id   1098784011c0406c333b942676807b72
#
_cell.length_a   1.000
_cell.length_b   1.000
_cell.length_c   1.000
_cell.angle_alpha   90.00
_cell.angle_beta   90.00
_cell.angle_gamma   90.00
#
_symmetry.space_group_name_H-M   'P 1'
#
loop_
_entity.id
_entity.type
_entity.pdbx_description
1 polymer ?
#
loop_
_entity_poly.entity_id
_entity_poly.type
_entity_poly.pdbx_seq_one_letter_code
_entity_poly.pdbx_strand_id
1 'polypeptide(L)'
;MKAIHVNWTAPFFNKERLRGHGFSITKNISSKTYELPNYQILYTILSAIRWKKHNGPIKLYTDSIGLSYYQQIGITQLYDEIDTEFLDNLQNVDPAYYWTSGKIQALQNEKEPFVFLDQDFIVRGEVPADFYYGDIGIGHWEIPRGSYYFTRQQWESEIKHIEIPHNYNCNAYSPNTSFVYFGTASTVDEYVKAHKKLINSGENEVPEWFWLATDQGILGHVIREHEYHTNTLTDRIFLADNDYAKPEDRRFGYSEQWYYPVEHDKTKDQFEWEHVWLAKVVFANDPEFMERECQRYYDEIWDLGGSNYLYYFNLNKYWNKEKHGH
;
A
#
# COMPACT_ATOMS: atom_id res chain seq x y z
N MET A 1 -8.90 -3.53 16.25
CA MET A 1 -8.90 -2.35 15.35
C MET A 1 -9.35 -2.79 13.97
N LYS A 2 -10.27 -2.06 13.30
CA LYS A 2 -10.68 -2.35 11.91
C LYS A 2 -9.57 -1.95 10.93
N ALA A 3 -9.26 -2.82 9.93
CA ALA A 3 -8.43 -2.44 8.81
C ALA A 3 -9.25 -2.27 7.53
N ILE A 4 -8.67 -1.52 6.58
CA ILE A 4 -9.23 -1.22 5.27
C ILE A 4 -8.24 -1.66 4.19
N HIS A 5 -8.65 -2.56 3.33
CA HIS A 5 -8.00 -2.79 2.04
C HIS A 5 -8.74 -2.03 0.93
N VAL A 6 -8.02 -1.58 -0.07
CA VAL A 6 -8.61 -0.95 -1.26
C VAL A 6 -8.08 -1.62 -2.52
N ASN A 7 -8.99 -2.03 -3.41
CA ASN A 7 -8.69 -2.61 -4.71
C ASN A 7 -9.48 -1.87 -5.80
N TRP A 8 -8.88 -0.85 -6.38
CA TRP A 8 -9.47 -0.08 -7.48
C TRP A 8 -8.94 -0.58 -8.82
N THR A 9 -9.82 -1.16 -9.65
CA THR A 9 -9.38 -1.80 -10.91
C THR A 9 -9.21 -0.82 -12.09
N ALA A 10 -9.78 0.38 -12.03
CA ALA A 10 -9.69 1.34 -13.13
C ALA A 10 -8.24 1.66 -13.57
N PRO A 11 -7.23 1.76 -12.67
CA PRO A 11 -5.85 1.91 -13.08
C PRO A 11 -5.35 0.75 -13.96
N PHE A 12 -5.77 -0.48 -13.69
CA PHE A 12 -5.37 -1.66 -14.47
C PHE A 12 -5.76 -1.54 -15.94
N PHE A 13 -6.98 -1.05 -16.24
CA PHE A 13 -7.46 -0.87 -17.62
C PHE A 13 -6.82 0.31 -18.34
N ASN A 14 -6.13 1.18 -17.62
CA ASN A 14 -5.39 2.32 -18.14
C ASN A 14 -3.87 2.10 -18.12
N LYS A 15 -3.41 0.88 -17.91
CA LYS A 15 -1.99 0.53 -17.69
C LYS A 15 -1.03 0.99 -18.78
N GLU A 16 -1.47 1.10 -20.03
CA GLU A 16 -0.64 1.61 -21.14
C GLU A 16 -0.31 3.11 -20.98
N ARG A 17 -1.17 3.83 -20.25
CA ARG A 17 -1.02 5.25 -19.90
C ARG A 17 -0.42 5.43 -18.51
N LEU A 18 -0.42 4.36 -17.69
CA LEU A 18 0.12 4.42 -16.33
C LEU A 18 1.59 4.79 -16.35
N ARG A 19 1.90 5.82 -15.60
CA ARG A 19 3.25 6.26 -15.32
C ARG A 19 3.53 5.99 -13.84
N GLY A 20 4.58 5.23 -13.56
CA GLY A 20 4.97 4.87 -12.19
C GLY A 20 5.49 3.44 -12.04
N HIS A 21 6.51 3.28 -11.22
CA HIS A 21 7.21 2.00 -11.03
C HIS A 21 6.34 0.89 -10.41
N GLY A 22 5.33 1.24 -9.60
CA GLY A 22 4.44 0.26 -8.98
C GLY A 22 3.63 -0.60 -9.95
N PHE A 23 3.50 -0.16 -11.21
CA PHE A 23 2.72 -0.84 -12.25
C PHE A 23 3.56 -1.44 -13.38
N SER A 24 4.89 -1.31 -13.35
CA SER A 24 5.75 -1.90 -14.38
C SER A 24 5.55 -3.41 -14.53
N ILE A 25 5.18 -4.08 -13.46
CA ILE A 25 4.96 -5.54 -13.42
C ILE A 25 3.65 -5.91 -14.10
N THR A 26 2.61 -5.10 -13.97
CA THR A 26 1.32 -5.31 -14.63
C THR A 26 1.33 -4.92 -16.11
N LYS A 27 2.29 -4.11 -16.57
CA LYS A 27 2.44 -3.74 -17.99
C LYS A 27 2.62 -4.93 -18.92
N ASN A 28 3.15 -6.05 -18.42
CA ASN A 28 3.37 -7.27 -19.20
C ASN A 28 2.14 -8.17 -19.31
N ILE A 29 1.05 -7.86 -18.62
CA ILE A 29 -0.20 -8.61 -18.70
C ILE A 29 -1.03 -8.03 -19.84
N SER A 30 -1.08 -8.72 -20.99
CA SER A 30 -1.83 -8.29 -22.20
C SER A 30 -3.34 -8.52 -22.11
N SER A 31 -3.86 -8.86 -20.93
CA SER A 31 -5.25 -9.22 -20.72
C SER A 31 -6.18 -8.01 -20.81
N LYS A 32 -7.35 -8.21 -21.47
CA LYS A 32 -8.48 -7.26 -21.41
C LYS A 32 -9.36 -7.50 -20.18
N THR A 33 -9.07 -8.54 -19.42
CA THR A 33 -9.75 -8.90 -18.18
C THR A 33 -8.87 -8.55 -17.00
N TYR A 34 -9.48 -8.14 -15.89
CA TYR A 34 -8.75 -7.88 -14.67
C TYR A 34 -8.22 -9.18 -14.08
N GLU A 35 -6.91 -9.28 -13.91
CA GLU A 35 -6.23 -10.43 -13.33
C GLU A 35 -5.04 -9.96 -12.50
N LEU A 36 -4.85 -10.57 -11.34
CA LEU A 36 -3.70 -10.34 -10.47
C LEU A 36 -2.69 -11.49 -10.61
N PRO A 37 -1.38 -11.21 -10.56
CA PRO A 37 -0.36 -12.25 -10.47
C PRO A 37 -0.54 -13.09 -9.20
N ASN A 38 -0.14 -14.36 -9.25
CA ASN A 38 -0.28 -15.28 -8.12
C ASN A 38 0.32 -14.74 -6.82
N TYR A 39 1.51 -14.16 -6.87
CA TYR A 39 2.15 -13.57 -5.68
C TYR A 39 1.29 -12.46 -5.08
N GLN A 40 0.61 -11.67 -5.92
CA GLN A 40 -0.27 -10.58 -5.44
C GLN A 40 -1.50 -11.12 -4.74
N ILE A 41 -2.12 -12.17 -5.27
CA ILE A 41 -3.25 -12.83 -4.61
C ILE A 41 -2.79 -13.43 -3.27
N LEU A 42 -1.64 -14.12 -3.24
CA LEU A 42 -1.11 -14.76 -2.03
C LEU A 42 -0.82 -13.75 -0.91
N TYR A 43 -0.14 -12.66 -1.21
CA TYR A 43 0.12 -11.68 -0.14
C TYR A 43 -1.14 -10.92 0.29
N THR A 44 -2.12 -10.70 -0.62
CA THR A 44 -3.43 -10.13 -0.25
C THR A 44 -4.18 -11.04 0.74
N ILE A 45 -4.20 -12.36 0.47
CA ILE A 45 -4.78 -13.34 1.39
C ILE A 45 -4.04 -13.32 2.73
N LEU A 46 -2.72 -13.36 2.69
CA LEU A 46 -1.90 -13.41 3.90
C LEU A 46 -2.04 -12.14 4.75
N SER A 47 -2.04 -10.96 4.12
CA SER A 47 -2.28 -9.68 4.80
C SER A 47 -3.62 -9.70 5.55
N ALA A 48 -4.70 -10.10 4.87
CA ALA A 48 -6.03 -10.16 5.48
C ALA A 48 -6.13 -11.19 6.62
N ILE A 49 -5.63 -12.42 6.43
CA ILE A 49 -5.69 -13.46 7.46
C ILE A 49 -4.88 -13.05 8.70
N ARG A 50 -3.67 -12.54 8.50
CA ARG A 50 -2.81 -12.10 9.59
C ARG A 50 -3.43 -10.96 10.38
N TRP A 51 -4.01 -9.98 9.69
CA TRP A 51 -4.71 -8.89 10.36
C TRP A 51 -5.88 -9.41 11.20
N LYS A 52 -6.76 -10.21 10.60
CA LYS A 52 -7.94 -10.76 11.31
C LYS A 52 -7.56 -11.60 12.53
N LYS A 53 -6.46 -12.34 12.43
CA LYS A 53 -6.01 -13.20 13.53
C LYS A 53 -5.55 -12.40 14.75
N HIS A 54 -4.94 -11.24 14.55
CA HIS A 54 -4.23 -10.53 15.61
C HIS A 54 -4.84 -9.18 15.97
N ASN A 55 -5.49 -8.49 15.02
CA ASN A 55 -5.83 -7.08 15.19
C ASN A 55 -7.33 -6.75 15.07
N GLY A 56 -8.12 -7.56 14.34
CA GLY A 56 -9.56 -7.38 14.25
C GLY A 56 -10.13 -7.47 12.83
N PRO A 57 -11.35 -6.93 12.62
CA PRO A 57 -12.04 -7.07 11.34
C PRO A 57 -11.34 -6.32 10.21
N ILE A 58 -11.62 -6.75 8.97
CA ILE A 58 -11.09 -6.12 7.75
C ILE A 58 -12.22 -5.84 6.76
N LYS A 59 -12.22 -4.62 6.21
CA LYS A 59 -13.15 -4.18 5.16
C LYS A 59 -12.41 -4.04 3.84
N LEU A 60 -13.08 -4.36 2.74
CA LEU A 60 -12.62 -4.13 1.38
C LEU A 60 -13.43 -3.01 0.74
N TYR A 61 -12.77 -2.00 0.22
CA TYR A 61 -13.29 -1.15 -0.84
C TYR A 61 -12.80 -1.67 -2.19
N THR A 62 -13.71 -1.94 -3.11
CA THR A 62 -13.38 -2.33 -4.47
C THR A 62 -14.45 -1.80 -5.43
N ASP A 63 -14.23 -1.90 -6.74
CA ASP A 63 -15.30 -1.70 -7.73
C ASP A 63 -15.97 -3.03 -8.09
N SER A 64 -17.04 -2.99 -8.86
CA SER A 64 -17.80 -4.17 -9.27
C SER A 64 -16.97 -5.19 -10.05
N ILE A 65 -15.93 -4.73 -10.78
CA ILE A 65 -15.03 -5.61 -11.52
C ILE A 65 -14.11 -6.34 -10.54
N GLY A 66 -13.53 -5.63 -9.59
CA GLY A 66 -12.69 -6.21 -8.54
C GLY A 66 -13.47 -7.19 -7.66
N LEU A 67 -14.70 -6.85 -7.29
CA LEU A 67 -15.57 -7.77 -6.55
C LEU A 67 -15.84 -9.06 -7.35
N SER A 68 -16.20 -8.95 -8.62
CA SER A 68 -16.44 -10.11 -9.49
C SER A 68 -15.20 -11.02 -9.56
N TYR A 69 -14.02 -10.42 -9.70
CA TYR A 69 -12.77 -11.16 -9.72
C TYR A 69 -12.50 -11.86 -8.38
N TYR A 70 -12.67 -11.17 -7.25
CA TYR A 70 -12.48 -11.75 -5.92
C TYR A 70 -13.47 -12.87 -5.61
N GLN A 71 -14.71 -12.76 -6.11
CA GLN A 71 -15.70 -13.85 -6.07
C GLN A 71 -15.23 -15.05 -6.89
N GLN A 72 -14.74 -14.82 -8.11
CA GLN A 72 -14.26 -15.88 -9.00
C GLN A 72 -13.09 -16.65 -8.38
N ILE A 73 -12.16 -15.98 -7.70
CA ILE A 73 -11.00 -16.62 -7.05
C ILE A 73 -11.30 -17.05 -5.60
N GLY A 74 -12.52 -16.81 -5.09
CA GLY A 74 -12.98 -17.34 -3.80
C GLY A 74 -12.43 -16.64 -2.56
N ILE A 75 -11.94 -15.38 -2.67
CA ILE A 75 -11.31 -14.67 -1.53
C ILE A 75 -12.19 -13.60 -0.88
N THR A 76 -13.42 -13.40 -1.33
CA THR A 76 -14.34 -12.43 -0.71
C THR A 76 -14.63 -12.71 0.76
N GLN A 77 -14.58 -13.99 1.17
CA GLN A 77 -14.79 -14.42 2.55
C GLN A 77 -13.68 -13.97 3.52
N LEU A 78 -12.57 -13.44 3.01
CA LEU A 78 -11.53 -12.81 3.84
C LEU A 78 -12.07 -11.57 4.56
N TYR A 79 -13.01 -10.87 3.94
CA TYR A 79 -13.48 -9.57 4.37
C TYR A 79 -14.79 -9.68 5.16
N ASP A 80 -14.89 -8.90 6.25
CA ASP A 80 -16.07 -8.82 7.08
C ASP A 80 -17.12 -7.87 6.49
N GLU A 81 -16.65 -6.90 5.68
CA GLU A 81 -17.46 -5.93 4.96
C GLU A 81 -16.84 -5.67 3.58
N ILE A 82 -17.67 -5.50 2.55
CA ILE A 82 -17.23 -5.12 1.20
C ILE A 82 -18.10 -3.97 0.71
N ASP A 83 -17.47 -2.92 0.21
CA ASP A 83 -18.11 -1.75 -0.37
C ASP A 83 -17.65 -1.58 -1.82
N THR A 84 -18.61 -1.56 -2.75
CA THR A 84 -18.33 -1.30 -4.17
C THR A 84 -18.88 0.03 -4.63
N GLU A 85 -19.86 0.57 -3.90
CA GLU A 85 -20.60 1.75 -4.31
C GLU A 85 -19.71 2.97 -4.51
N PHE A 86 -18.75 3.13 -3.59
CA PHE A 86 -17.87 4.29 -3.65
C PHE A 86 -16.97 4.29 -4.90
N LEU A 87 -16.29 3.19 -5.19
CA LEU A 87 -15.32 3.12 -6.30
C LEU A 87 -16.02 3.01 -7.68
N ASP A 88 -17.19 2.37 -7.74
CA ASP A 88 -18.01 2.35 -8.96
C ASP A 88 -18.51 3.75 -9.35
N ASN A 89 -18.72 4.63 -8.36
CA ASN A 89 -19.18 6.00 -8.57
C ASN A 89 -18.08 7.07 -8.52
N LEU A 90 -16.81 6.67 -8.38
CA LEU A 90 -15.71 7.61 -8.33
C LEU A 90 -15.51 8.32 -9.66
N GLN A 91 -15.77 9.64 -9.69
CA GLN A 91 -15.73 10.49 -10.88
C GLN A 91 -14.63 11.55 -10.77
N ASN A 92 -14.30 12.17 -11.89
CA ASN A 92 -13.36 13.28 -12.00
C ASN A 92 -11.93 12.96 -11.55
N VAL A 93 -11.54 11.69 -11.67
CA VAL A 93 -10.18 11.22 -11.39
C VAL A 93 -9.69 10.42 -12.60
N ASP A 94 -8.62 10.86 -13.24
CA ASP A 94 -7.97 10.03 -14.27
C ASP A 94 -7.12 8.94 -13.59
N PRO A 95 -7.54 7.66 -13.69
CA PRO A 95 -6.87 6.57 -13.00
C PRO A 95 -5.46 6.28 -13.53
N ALA A 96 -5.10 6.79 -14.71
CA ALA A 96 -3.77 6.63 -15.28
C ALA A 96 -2.72 7.53 -14.61
N TYR A 97 -3.15 8.70 -14.15
CA TYR A 97 -2.27 9.66 -13.47
C TYR A 97 -2.40 9.64 -11.95
N TYR A 98 -3.61 9.36 -11.46
CA TYR A 98 -3.96 9.45 -10.04
C TYR A 98 -4.42 8.10 -9.48
N TRP A 99 -3.66 7.05 -9.78
CA TRP A 99 -4.01 5.68 -9.42
C TRP A 99 -4.16 5.44 -7.91
N THR A 100 -3.52 6.26 -7.06
CA THR A 100 -3.68 6.20 -5.61
C THR A 100 -4.97 6.86 -5.12
N SER A 101 -5.65 7.65 -5.97
CA SER A 101 -6.84 8.41 -5.55
C SER A 101 -8.00 7.54 -5.12
N GLY A 102 -8.18 6.38 -5.73
CA GLY A 102 -9.22 5.43 -5.32
C GLY A 102 -9.05 5.02 -3.85
N LYS A 103 -7.81 4.67 -3.45
CA LYS A 103 -7.52 4.31 -2.07
C LYS A 103 -7.73 5.49 -1.11
N ILE A 104 -7.18 6.66 -1.44
CA ILE A 104 -7.22 7.83 -0.54
C ILE A 104 -8.65 8.32 -0.36
N GLN A 105 -9.42 8.45 -1.44
CA GLN A 105 -10.76 9.00 -1.37
C GLN A 105 -11.77 8.02 -0.74
N ALA A 106 -11.56 6.70 -0.82
CA ALA A 106 -12.41 5.72 -0.15
C ALA A 106 -12.40 5.89 1.36
N LEU A 107 -11.28 6.34 1.95
CA LEU A 107 -11.11 6.49 3.40
C LEU A 107 -12.09 7.50 4.01
N GLN A 108 -12.58 8.48 3.25
CA GLN A 108 -13.53 9.49 3.78
C GLN A 108 -14.89 8.89 4.22
N ASN A 109 -15.19 7.64 3.82
CA ASN A 109 -16.41 6.96 4.23
C ASN A 109 -16.32 6.33 5.63
N GLU A 110 -15.11 6.26 6.20
CA GLU A 110 -14.90 5.75 7.55
C GLU A 110 -15.09 6.84 8.59
N LYS A 111 -15.85 6.53 9.64
CA LYS A 111 -16.18 7.49 10.70
C LYS A 111 -15.54 7.16 12.05
N GLU A 112 -15.24 5.88 12.26
CA GLU A 112 -14.56 5.40 13.46
C GLU A 112 -13.05 5.23 13.16
N PRO A 113 -12.19 5.22 14.18
CA PRO A 113 -10.77 4.96 13.99
C PRO A 113 -10.51 3.64 13.26
N PHE A 114 -9.58 3.65 12.31
CA PHE A 114 -9.23 2.50 11.50
C PHE A 114 -7.76 2.53 11.06
N VAL A 115 -7.29 1.40 10.55
CA VAL A 115 -6.00 1.30 9.85
C VAL A 115 -6.26 1.13 8.35
N PHE A 116 -5.70 2.02 7.53
CA PHE A 116 -5.51 1.75 6.11
C PHE A 116 -4.32 0.80 5.96
N LEU A 117 -4.51 -0.28 5.22
CA LEU A 117 -3.52 -1.34 5.04
C LEU A 117 -3.42 -1.66 3.55
N ASP A 118 -2.28 -1.41 2.92
CA ASP A 118 -2.05 -1.88 1.55
C ASP A 118 -2.07 -3.41 1.53
N GLN A 119 -2.62 -3.99 0.46
CA GLN A 119 -2.77 -5.45 0.34
C GLN A 119 -1.44 -6.21 0.35
N ASP A 120 -0.33 -5.51 0.09
CA ASP A 120 1.04 -6.03 0.12
C ASP A 120 1.79 -5.70 1.42
N PHE A 121 1.09 -5.22 2.44
CA PHE A 121 1.63 -5.01 3.77
C PHE A 121 1.10 -6.09 4.74
N ILE A 122 1.99 -6.92 5.26
CA ILE A 122 1.65 -8.08 6.09
C ILE A 122 2.07 -7.81 7.53
N VAL A 123 1.12 -7.78 8.44
CA VAL A 123 1.32 -7.60 9.88
C VAL A 123 1.26 -8.96 10.57
N ARG A 124 2.37 -9.45 11.12
CA ARG A 124 2.46 -10.82 11.67
C ARG A 124 2.10 -10.95 13.13
N GLY A 125 1.94 -9.85 13.85
CA GLY A 125 1.61 -9.83 15.27
C GLY A 125 0.49 -8.85 15.61
N GLU A 126 0.23 -8.69 16.90
CA GLU A 126 -0.65 -7.65 17.41
C GLU A 126 0.07 -6.31 17.36
N VAL A 127 -0.58 -5.29 16.78
CA VAL A 127 -0.06 -3.93 16.78
C VAL A 127 -0.07 -3.39 18.21
N PRO A 128 1.05 -2.87 18.72
CA PRO A 128 1.12 -2.35 20.09
C PRO A 128 0.03 -1.30 20.37
N ALA A 129 -0.59 -1.39 21.56
CA ALA A 129 -1.72 -0.52 21.89
C ALA A 129 -1.38 0.98 21.89
N ASP A 130 -0.15 1.33 22.26
CA ASP A 130 0.36 2.69 22.28
C ASP A 130 0.51 3.31 20.89
N PHE A 131 0.60 2.47 19.84
CA PHE A 131 0.57 2.92 18.46
C PHE A 131 -0.72 3.71 18.13
N TYR A 132 -1.82 3.36 18.78
CA TYR A 132 -3.15 3.96 18.55
C TYR A 132 -3.42 5.22 19.40
N TYR A 133 -2.45 5.73 20.17
CA TYR A 133 -2.66 6.92 21.01
C TYR A 133 -2.40 8.25 20.30
N GLY A 134 -1.93 8.21 19.06
CA GLY A 134 -1.72 9.40 18.24
C GLY A 134 -2.96 9.79 17.41
N ASP A 135 -2.87 10.92 16.75
CA ASP A 135 -3.85 11.34 15.73
C ASP A 135 -3.70 10.51 14.46
N ILE A 136 -2.45 10.17 14.10
CA ILE A 136 -2.06 9.37 12.96
C ILE A 136 -0.97 8.38 13.39
N GLY A 137 -1.07 7.13 12.93
CA GLY A 137 0.00 6.16 13.02
C GLY A 137 0.48 5.76 11.63
N ILE A 138 1.78 5.56 11.43
CA ILE A 138 2.34 5.15 10.15
C ILE A 138 3.29 3.96 10.31
N GLY A 139 3.52 3.22 9.23
CA GLY A 139 4.50 2.13 9.26
C GLY A 139 5.90 2.68 9.60
N HIS A 140 6.38 3.63 8.82
CA HIS A 140 7.68 4.27 8.98
C HIS A 140 7.77 5.58 8.19
N TRP A 141 8.83 6.34 8.48
CA TRP A 141 9.20 7.51 7.69
C TRP A 141 10.19 7.16 6.59
N GLU A 142 10.12 7.89 5.48
CA GLU A 142 11.05 7.79 4.36
C GLU A 142 11.79 9.11 4.15
N ILE A 143 13.09 9.02 3.83
CA ILE A 143 13.89 10.17 3.44
C ILE A 143 13.60 10.48 1.98
N PRO A 144 13.20 11.71 1.62
CA PRO A 144 12.94 12.11 0.24
C PRO A 144 14.25 12.29 -0.53
N ARG A 145 14.84 11.18 -0.98
CA ARG A 145 16.06 11.16 -1.79
C ARG A 145 15.89 10.19 -2.97
N GLY A 146 16.72 10.38 -3.99
CA GLY A 146 16.72 9.52 -5.18
C GLY A 146 15.68 9.90 -6.21
N SER A 147 15.48 9.04 -7.20
CA SER A 147 14.64 9.28 -8.37
C SER A 147 13.13 9.27 -8.08
N TYR A 148 12.72 8.84 -6.91
CA TYR A 148 11.31 8.74 -6.53
C TYR A 148 10.75 10.02 -5.92
N TYR A 149 11.61 10.91 -5.43
CA TYR A 149 11.18 12.16 -4.82
C TYR A 149 11.53 13.36 -5.70
N PHE A 150 10.75 14.38 -5.58
CA PHE A 150 10.84 15.59 -6.37
C PHE A 150 11.36 16.76 -5.55
N THR A 151 11.99 17.71 -6.23
CA THR A 151 12.39 18.99 -5.66
C THR A 151 11.34 20.05 -5.93
N ARG A 152 11.36 21.17 -5.16
CA ARG A 152 10.52 22.33 -5.46
C ARG A 152 10.76 22.84 -6.89
N GLN A 153 12.01 22.84 -7.36
CA GLN A 153 12.34 23.28 -8.70
C GLN A 153 11.71 22.39 -9.79
N GLN A 154 11.70 21.07 -9.58
CA GLN A 154 11.01 20.15 -10.49
C GLN A 154 9.50 20.42 -10.50
N TRP A 155 8.89 20.60 -9.34
CA TRP A 155 7.47 20.99 -9.28
C TRP A 155 7.18 22.24 -10.09
N GLU A 156 7.90 23.32 -9.83
CA GLU A 156 7.69 24.61 -10.48
C GLU A 156 7.99 24.58 -12.00
N SER A 157 8.88 23.69 -12.46
CA SER A 157 9.23 23.57 -13.87
C SER A 157 8.32 22.60 -14.64
N GLU A 158 7.92 21.48 -14.02
CA GLU A 158 7.21 20.39 -14.71
C GLU A 158 5.69 20.46 -14.50
N ILE A 159 5.21 21.07 -13.38
CA ILE A 159 3.80 21.16 -13.00
C ILE A 159 3.39 22.61 -12.76
N LYS A 160 3.52 23.45 -13.79
CA LYS A 160 3.28 24.89 -13.67
C LYS A 160 1.85 25.29 -13.33
N HIS A 161 0.89 24.42 -13.58
CA HIS A 161 -0.54 24.65 -13.42
C HIS A 161 -1.08 24.16 -12.07
N ILE A 162 -0.29 23.44 -11.30
CA ILE A 162 -0.65 22.98 -9.97
C ILE A 162 0.17 23.75 -8.93
N GLU A 163 -0.53 24.57 -8.16
CA GLU A 163 0.13 25.33 -7.09
C GLU A 163 0.63 24.40 -6.00
N ILE A 164 1.92 24.52 -5.67
CA ILE A 164 2.47 23.79 -4.52
C ILE A 164 1.80 24.32 -3.23
N PRO A 165 1.31 23.45 -2.33
CA PRO A 165 0.69 23.89 -1.10
C PRO A 165 1.61 24.81 -0.30
N HIS A 166 1.03 25.83 0.34
CA HIS A 166 1.78 26.72 1.21
C HIS A 166 2.50 25.91 2.29
N ASN A 167 3.74 26.26 2.59
CA ASN A 167 4.60 25.52 3.54
C ASN A 167 4.92 24.07 3.16
N TYR A 168 4.60 23.60 1.94
CA TYR A 168 4.99 22.27 1.53
C TYR A 168 6.52 22.14 1.45
N ASN A 169 7.07 21.21 2.22
CA ASN A 169 8.51 20.96 2.30
C ASN A 169 8.89 19.68 1.56
N CYS A 170 9.41 19.83 0.33
CA CYS A 170 9.86 18.69 -0.50
C CYS A 170 11.04 17.92 0.10
N ASN A 171 11.75 18.47 1.09
CA ASN A 171 12.89 17.84 1.75
C ASN A 171 12.53 17.20 3.10
N ALA A 172 11.30 17.32 3.56
CA ALA A 172 10.86 16.70 4.80
C ALA A 172 10.62 15.21 4.62
N TYR A 173 10.81 14.43 5.69
CA TYR A 173 10.45 13.02 5.70
C TYR A 173 8.98 12.86 5.29
N SER A 174 8.73 11.84 4.47
CA SER A 174 7.39 11.44 4.05
C SER A 174 6.98 10.15 4.74
N PRO A 175 5.73 10.02 5.20
CA PRO A 175 5.23 8.76 5.73
C PRO A 175 5.10 7.74 4.60
N ASN A 176 5.45 6.49 4.85
CA ASN A 176 5.04 5.41 3.97
C ASN A 176 3.54 5.15 4.18
N THR A 177 2.75 5.21 3.09
CA THR A 177 1.28 5.12 3.16
C THR A 177 0.74 3.71 2.99
N SER A 178 1.58 2.68 3.06
CA SER A 178 1.12 1.29 3.01
C SER A 178 0.48 0.80 4.31
N PHE A 179 0.79 1.48 5.43
CA PHE A 179 0.20 1.25 6.73
C PHE A 179 -0.05 2.60 7.41
N VAL A 180 -1.31 2.99 7.52
CA VAL A 180 -1.68 4.27 8.15
C VAL A 180 -2.88 4.10 9.07
N TYR A 181 -2.70 4.39 10.36
CA TYR A 181 -3.79 4.55 11.31
C TYR A 181 -4.32 5.97 11.27
N PHE A 182 -5.63 6.12 11.25
CA PHE A 182 -6.33 7.39 11.41
C PHE A 182 -7.16 7.34 12.68
N GLY A 183 -6.81 8.19 13.64
CA GLY A 183 -7.46 8.24 14.95
C GLY A 183 -8.81 8.96 14.95
N THR A 184 -9.07 9.80 13.95
CA THR A 184 -10.33 10.56 13.84
C THR A 184 -10.75 10.75 12.38
N ALA A 185 -12.04 10.95 12.15
CA ALA A 185 -12.55 11.32 10.82
C ALA A 185 -11.96 12.66 10.33
N SER A 186 -11.63 13.58 11.22
CA SER A 186 -11.05 14.87 10.86
C SER A 186 -9.67 14.73 10.22
N THR A 187 -8.82 13.81 10.71
CA THR A 187 -7.50 13.54 10.11
C THR A 187 -7.63 13.00 8.69
N VAL A 188 -8.63 12.14 8.45
CA VAL A 188 -8.96 11.64 7.11
C VAL A 188 -9.46 12.75 6.20
N ASP A 189 -10.41 13.57 6.69
CA ASP A 189 -11.02 14.65 5.92
C ASP A 189 -9.97 15.67 5.44
N GLU A 190 -9.02 16.06 6.29
CA GLU A 190 -7.95 16.99 5.90
C GLU A 190 -6.97 16.34 4.89
N TYR A 191 -6.62 15.07 5.06
CA TYR A 191 -5.81 14.36 4.08
C TYR A 191 -6.50 14.26 2.71
N VAL A 192 -7.75 13.79 2.68
CA VAL A 192 -8.52 13.66 1.43
C VAL A 192 -8.76 15.01 0.77
N LYS A 193 -9.06 16.07 1.54
CA LYS A 193 -9.23 17.42 1.04
C LYS A 193 -7.95 17.98 0.40
N ALA A 194 -6.80 17.80 1.06
CA ALA A 194 -5.52 18.22 0.52
C ALA A 194 -5.15 17.45 -0.76
N HIS A 195 -5.38 16.12 -0.78
CA HIS A 195 -5.24 15.30 -1.97
C HIS A 195 -6.12 15.79 -3.12
N LYS A 196 -7.42 15.96 -2.88
CA LYS A 196 -8.38 16.44 -3.89
C LYS A 196 -7.98 17.81 -4.47
N LYS A 197 -7.45 18.70 -3.64
CA LYS A 197 -6.98 20.01 -4.10
C LYS A 197 -5.85 19.88 -5.13
N LEU A 198 -4.93 18.94 -4.93
CA LEU A 198 -3.85 18.70 -5.89
C LEU A 198 -4.33 18.09 -7.20
N ILE A 199 -5.19 17.06 -7.14
CA ILE A 199 -5.66 16.39 -8.37
C ILE A 199 -6.69 17.20 -9.14
N ASN A 200 -7.50 18.02 -8.48
CA ASN A 200 -8.52 18.87 -9.14
C ASN A 200 -7.95 20.11 -9.80
N SER A 201 -6.72 20.50 -9.47
CA SER A 201 -6.04 21.66 -10.08
C SER A 201 -5.29 21.31 -11.36
N GLY A 202 -5.24 20.02 -11.74
CA GLY A 202 -4.37 19.52 -12.78
C GLY A 202 -5.03 19.25 -14.12
N GLU A 203 -4.34 19.62 -15.20
CA GLU A 203 -4.50 19.03 -16.50
C GLU A 203 -4.01 17.57 -16.46
N ASN A 204 -4.40 16.77 -17.44
CA ASN A 204 -4.23 15.32 -17.44
C ASN A 204 -2.77 14.83 -17.64
N GLU A 205 -1.79 15.71 -17.77
CA GLU A 205 -0.39 15.31 -17.94
C GLU A 205 0.48 15.77 -16.77
N VAL A 206 0.72 14.83 -15.86
CA VAL A 206 1.63 15.03 -14.73
C VAL A 206 2.83 14.08 -14.84
N PRO A 207 4.02 14.46 -14.33
CA PRO A 207 5.19 13.60 -14.33
C PRO A 207 4.97 12.36 -13.45
N GLU A 208 5.74 11.33 -13.73
CA GLU A 208 5.63 10.03 -13.04
C GLU A 208 5.73 10.14 -11.51
N TRP A 209 6.61 11.00 -11.00
CA TRP A 209 6.82 11.18 -9.58
C TRP A 209 5.65 11.86 -8.85
N PHE A 210 4.69 12.46 -9.57
CA PHE A 210 3.61 13.24 -8.96
C PHE A 210 2.67 12.42 -8.08
N TRP A 211 2.57 11.11 -8.32
CA TRP A 211 1.80 10.23 -7.43
C TRP A 211 2.34 10.22 -5.99
N LEU A 212 3.67 10.31 -5.80
CA LEU A 212 4.26 10.45 -4.47
C LEU A 212 3.85 11.74 -3.79
N ALA A 213 3.78 12.84 -4.55
CA ALA A 213 3.32 14.12 -4.01
C ALA A 213 1.86 14.06 -3.55
N THR A 214 1.01 13.41 -4.33
CA THR A 214 -0.44 13.32 -4.06
C THR A 214 -0.81 12.26 -3.04
N ASP A 215 0.09 11.35 -2.68
CA ASP A 215 -0.09 10.30 -1.67
C ASP A 215 0.79 10.58 -0.44
N GLN A 216 1.99 10.03 -0.40
CA GLN A 216 2.90 10.13 0.75
C GLN A 216 3.27 11.58 1.11
N GLY A 217 3.60 12.38 0.09
CA GLY A 217 4.02 13.76 0.27
C GLY A 217 2.93 14.63 0.89
N ILE A 218 1.68 14.49 0.41
CA ILE A 218 0.57 15.29 0.94
C ILE A 218 0.14 14.84 2.34
N LEU A 219 0.21 13.53 2.67
CA LEU A 219 -0.03 13.07 4.03
C LEU A 219 1.03 13.66 4.98
N GLY A 220 2.31 13.63 4.59
CA GLY A 220 3.38 14.24 5.38
C GLY A 220 3.22 15.76 5.53
N HIS A 221 2.69 16.45 4.52
CA HIS A 221 2.35 17.87 4.62
C HIS A 221 1.21 18.11 5.63
N VAL A 222 0.12 17.36 5.53
CA VAL A 222 -1.03 17.47 6.43
C VAL A 222 -0.64 17.19 7.88
N ILE A 223 0.18 16.18 8.14
CA ILE A 223 0.70 15.89 9.48
C ILE A 223 1.42 17.11 10.06
N ARG A 224 2.28 17.77 9.28
CA ARG A 224 3.05 18.94 9.75
C ARG A 224 2.20 20.22 9.85
N GLU A 225 1.30 20.45 8.90
CA GLU A 225 0.45 21.64 8.87
C GLU A 225 -0.51 21.70 10.07
N HIS A 226 -1.00 20.53 10.50
CA HIS A 226 -1.93 20.40 11.63
C HIS A 226 -1.25 19.99 12.94
N GLU A 227 0.08 19.81 12.92
CA GLU A 227 0.88 19.39 14.10
C GLU A 227 0.35 18.07 14.72
N TYR A 228 -0.12 17.14 13.89
CA TYR A 228 -0.67 15.88 14.37
C TYR A 228 0.37 15.04 15.09
N HIS A 229 -0.01 14.52 16.27
CA HIS A 229 0.80 13.55 17.00
C HIS A 229 0.86 12.24 16.23
N THR A 230 2.07 11.85 15.80
CA THR A 230 2.28 10.71 14.91
C THR A 230 3.12 9.62 15.58
N ASN A 231 2.57 8.40 15.65
CA ASN A 231 3.30 7.20 16.07
C ASN A 231 3.79 6.40 14.86
N THR A 232 4.82 5.59 15.07
CA THR A 232 5.41 4.73 14.03
C THR A 232 5.48 3.28 14.50
N LEU A 233 5.35 2.31 13.58
CA LEU A 233 5.60 0.90 13.90
C LEU A 233 7.08 0.64 14.15
N THR A 234 7.95 1.39 13.49
CA THR A 234 9.39 1.34 13.72
C THR A 234 9.98 2.75 13.68
N ASP A 235 11.00 2.99 14.48
CA ASP A 235 11.77 4.24 14.46
C ASP A 235 12.83 4.27 13.35
N ARG A 236 12.93 3.20 12.56
CA ARG A 236 13.79 3.18 11.38
C ARG A 236 13.26 4.15 10.34
N ILE A 237 14.16 4.95 9.79
CA ILE A 237 13.87 5.86 8.68
C ILE A 237 14.51 5.27 7.43
N PHE A 238 13.69 5.00 6.41
CA PHE A 238 14.16 4.32 5.20
C PHE A 238 14.51 5.31 4.10
N LEU A 239 15.48 4.93 3.27
CA LEU A 239 15.67 5.57 1.97
C LEU A 239 14.63 5.02 1.01
N ALA A 240 13.96 5.90 0.28
CA ALA A 240 13.11 5.49 -0.82
C ALA A 240 13.90 4.97 -2.04
N ASP A 241 15.22 5.19 -2.05
CA ASP A 241 16.10 4.73 -3.12
C ASP A 241 16.56 3.30 -2.86
N ASN A 242 16.13 2.40 -3.72
CA ASN A 242 16.25 0.95 -3.55
C ASN A 242 17.34 0.30 -4.38
N ASP A 243 18.13 1.10 -5.08
CA ASP A 243 19.16 0.60 -6.00
C ASP A 243 20.27 -0.17 -5.26
N TYR A 244 20.37 -0.02 -3.95
CA TYR A 244 21.42 -0.61 -3.11
C TYR A 244 20.96 -1.73 -2.19
N ALA A 245 19.65 -2.02 -2.11
CA ALA A 245 19.17 -3.10 -1.23
C ALA A 245 19.51 -4.48 -1.78
N LYS A 246 19.96 -5.40 -0.92
CA LYS A 246 20.12 -6.80 -1.29
C LYS A 246 18.76 -7.41 -1.67
N PRO A 247 18.73 -8.41 -2.57
CA PRO A 247 17.48 -9.06 -2.95
C PRO A 247 16.64 -9.56 -1.77
N GLU A 248 17.29 -10.15 -0.76
CA GLU A 248 16.65 -10.64 0.45
C GLU A 248 16.08 -9.54 1.34
N ASP A 249 16.71 -8.35 1.35
CA ASP A 249 16.23 -7.18 2.11
C ASP A 249 15.11 -6.45 1.37
N ARG A 250 15.10 -6.50 0.04
CA ARG A 250 14.03 -5.94 -0.79
C ARG A 250 12.68 -6.56 -0.52
N ARG A 251 12.65 -7.82 -0.11
CA ARG A 251 11.45 -8.53 0.34
C ARG A 251 10.72 -7.80 1.47
N PHE A 252 11.45 -7.17 2.38
CA PHE A 252 10.91 -6.45 3.53
C PHE A 252 10.66 -4.96 3.27
N GLY A 253 10.90 -4.49 2.05
CA GLY A 253 10.86 -3.05 1.77
C GLY A 253 12.06 -2.28 2.29
N TYR A 254 13.11 -2.96 2.75
CA TYR A 254 14.30 -2.33 3.30
C TYR A 254 15.30 -1.98 2.21
N SER A 255 15.89 -0.78 2.30
CA SER A 255 17.22 -0.55 1.76
C SER A 255 18.26 -0.88 2.84
N GLU A 256 19.51 -1.21 2.45
CA GLU A 256 20.60 -1.38 3.42
C GLU A 256 20.90 -0.11 4.23
N GLN A 257 20.33 1.01 3.80
CA GLN A 257 20.55 2.31 4.44
C GLN A 257 19.28 2.75 5.16
N TRP A 258 19.09 2.26 6.35
CA TRP A 258 18.14 2.87 7.29
C TRP A 258 18.86 3.78 8.26
N TYR A 259 18.16 4.77 8.74
CA TYR A 259 18.65 5.69 9.75
C TYR A 259 17.78 5.60 10.99
N TYR A 260 18.42 5.63 12.14
CA TYR A 260 17.74 5.74 13.42
C TYR A 260 17.73 7.20 13.86
N PRO A 261 16.63 7.70 14.46
CA PRO A 261 16.67 8.93 15.21
C PRO A 261 17.64 8.82 16.39
N VAL A 262 18.03 9.93 16.98
CA VAL A 262 18.99 9.96 18.10
C VAL A 262 18.54 9.09 19.27
N GLU A 263 17.21 8.96 19.48
CA GLU A 263 16.60 8.14 20.53
C GLU A 263 15.84 6.98 19.89
N HIS A 264 16.56 5.96 19.44
CA HIS A 264 15.96 4.77 18.85
C HIS A 264 15.42 3.83 19.93
N ASP A 265 14.12 3.51 19.84
CA ASP A 265 13.47 2.49 20.66
C ASP A 265 13.62 1.09 20.03
N LYS A 266 14.58 0.33 20.53
CA LYS A 266 14.87 -1.03 20.07
C LYS A 266 13.71 -2.02 20.30
N THR A 267 12.76 -1.72 21.17
CA THR A 267 11.59 -2.60 21.38
C THR A 267 10.69 -2.64 20.15
N LYS A 268 10.64 -1.58 19.35
CA LYS A 268 9.91 -1.52 18.09
C LYS A 268 10.49 -2.44 17.02
N ASP A 269 11.74 -2.85 17.10
CA ASP A 269 12.35 -3.80 16.18
C ASP A 269 11.82 -5.24 16.34
N GLN A 270 11.13 -5.50 17.44
CA GLN A 270 10.51 -6.81 17.71
C GLN A 270 9.15 -6.99 17.02
N PHE A 271 8.55 -5.89 16.50
CA PHE A 271 7.30 -5.97 15.79
C PHE A 271 7.53 -6.50 14.38
N GLU A 272 6.94 -7.65 14.08
CA GLU A 272 7.15 -8.36 12.83
C GLU A 272 6.13 -7.92 11.76
N TRP A 273 6.63 -7.32 10.70
CA TRP A 273 5.86 -6.93 9.53
C TRP A 273 6.69 -7.10 8.25
N GLU A 274 6.02 -7.13 7.12
CA GLU A 274 6.63 -7.24 5.79
C GLU A 274 5.88 -6.35 4.80
N HIS A 275 6.60 -5.48 4.09
CA HIS A 275 6.08 -4.72 2.97
C HIS A 275 6.65 -5.26 1.66
N VAL A 276 5.82 -5.93 0.86
CA VAL A 276 6.26 -6.69 -0.33
C VAL A 276 6.58 -5.77 -1.52
N TRP A 277 6.43 -4.48 -1.38
CA TRP A 277 6.54 -3.51 -2.48
C TRP A 277 7.77 -3.68 -3.36
N LEU A 278 8.97 -3.73 -2.78
CA LEU A 278 10.23 -3.86 -3.53
C LEU A 278 10.44 -5.25 -4.12
N ALA A 279 9.94 -6.27 -3.46
CA ALA A 279 10.01 -7.62 -3.97
C ALA A 279 9.34 -7.74 -5.35
N LYS A 280 8.33 -6.93 -5.67
CA LYS A 280 7.68 -6.91 -6.99
C LYS A 280 8.65 -6.60 -8.13
N VAL A 281 9.63 -5.71 -7.91
CA VAL A 281 10.66 -5.40 -8.90
C VAL A 281 11.59 -6.59 -9.09
N VAL A 282 11.94 -7.28 -8.00
CA VAL A 282 12.76 -8.50 -8.05
C VAL A 282 11.99 -9.63 -8.73
N PHE A 283 10.71 -9.81 -8.42
CA PHE A 283 9.85 -10.83 -9.03
C PHE A 283 9.79 -10.71 -10.55
N ALA A 284 9.78 -9.48 -11.07
CA ALA A 284 9.77 -9.25 -12.52
C ALA A 284 11.06 -9.71 -13.22
N ASN A 285 12.18 -9.76 -12.49
CA ASN A 285 13.52 -10.03 -13.03
C ASN A 285 14.11 -11.37 -12.56
N ASP A 286 13.56 -11.98 -11.52
CA ASP A 286 13.99 -13.25 -10.95
C ASP A 286 12.77 -14.18 -10.70
N PRO A 287 12.38 -14.97 -11.72
CA PRO A 287 11.25 -15.88 -11.60
C PRO A 287 11.46 -16.97 -10.54
N GLU A 288 12.70 -17.40 -10.28
CA GLU A 288 12.98 -18.42 -9.27
C GLU A 288 12.79 -17.86 -7.85
N PHE A 289 13.23 -16.62 -7.63
CA PHE A 289 12.96 -15.91 -6.36
C PHE A 289 11.46 -15.71 -6.17
N MET A 290 10.75 -15.24 -7.20
CA MET A 290 9.29 -15.10 -7.14
C MET A 290 8.59 -16.41 -6.77
N GLU A 291 9.01 -17.52 -7.38
CA GLU A 291 8.42 -18.83 -7.12
C GLU A 291 8.65 -19.29 -5.67
N ARG A 292 9.87 -19.10 -5.13
CA ARG A 292 10.17 -19.39 -3.72
C ARG A 292 9.32 -18.56 -2.76
N GLU A 293 9.12 -17.29 -3.04
CA GLU A 293 8.28 -16.41 -2.20
C GLU A 293 6.79 -16.78 -2.31
N CYS A 294 6.31 -17.13 -3.51
CA CYS A 294 4.95 -17.67 -3.67
C CYS A 294 4.76 -18.94 -2.85
N GLN A 295 5.73 -19.87 -2.86
CA GLN A 295 5.66 -21.08 -2.04
C GLN A 295 5.66 -20.74 -0.54
N ARG A 296 6.49 -19.80 -0.11
CA ARG A 296 6.53 -19.34 1.28
C ARG A 296 5.20 -18.77 1.74
N TYR A 297 4.57 -17.88 0.94
CA TYR A 297 3.25 -17.32 1.25
C TYR A 297 2.17 -18.39 1.26
N TYR A 298 2.19 -19.31 0.28
CA TYR A 298 1.26 -20.42 0.22
C TYR A 298 1.33 -21.28 1.49
N ASP A 299 2.52 -21.68 1.90
CA ASP A 299 2.76 -22.47 3.09
C ASP A 299 2.31 -21.73 4.37
N GLU A 300 2.61 -20.45 4.46
CA GLU A 300 2.19 -19.62 5.61
C GLU A 300 0.66 -19.49 5.70
N ILE A 301 -0.04 -19.30 4.56
CA ILE A 301 -1.50 -19.27 4.52
C ILE A 301 -2.07 -20.62 4.97
N TRP A 302 -1.49 -21.72 4.50
CA TRP A 302 -1.90 -23.07 4.88
C TRP A 302 -1.76 -23.31 6.38
N ASP A 303 -0.61 -22.98 6.95
CA ASP A 303 -0.30 -23.15 8.37
C ASP A 303 -1.22 -22.27 9.27
N LEU A 304 -1.77 -21.19 8.73
CA LEU A 304 -2.78 -20.35 9.38
C LEU A 304 -4.21 -20.89 9.26
N GLY A 305 -4.43 -22.04 8.61
CA GLY A 305 -5.75 -22.61 8.40
C GLY A 305 -6.52 -21.99 7.22
N GLY A 306 -5.83 -21.23 6.36
CA GLY A 306 -6.41 -20.53 5.20
C GLY A 306 -6.50 -21.36 3.93
N SER A 307 -6.44 -22.70 4.01
CA SER A 307 -6.45 -23.60 2.85
C SER A 307 -7.65 -23.41 1.92
N ASN A 308 -8.82 -23.00 2.45
CA ASN A 308 -10.01 -22.72 1.66
C ASN A 308 -9.83 -21.54 0.69
N TYR A 309 -8.94 -20.58 0.96
CA TYR A 309 -8.63 -19.44 0.09
C TYR A 309 -7.63 -19.79 -1.02
N LEU A 310 -7.01 -20.97 -0.92
CA LEU A 310 -6.03 -21.45 -1.89
C LEU A 310 -6.64 -22.31 -3.00
N TYR A 311 -7.95 -22.55 -2.97
CA TYR A 311 -8.65 -23.45 -3.87
C TYR A 311 -8.50 -23.11 -5.35
N TYR A 312 -8.46 -21.83 -5.70
CA TYR A 312 -8.32 -21.36 -7.09
C TYR A 312 -6.87 -21.28 -7.57
N PHE A 313 -5.90 -21.35 -6.65
CA PHE A 313 -4.54 -21.57 -7.06
C PHE A 313 -4.46 -22.97 -7.68
N ASN A 314 -3.69 -23.09 -8.76
CA ASN A 314 -3.37 -24.42 -9.27
C ASN A 314 -2.63 -25.17 -8.15
N LEU A 315 -3.42 -25.84 -7.29
CA LEU A 315 -2.95 -26.52 -6.08
C LEU A 315 -1.76 -27.45 -6.39
N ASN A 316 -1.72 -28.02 -7.62
CA ASN A 316 -0.64 -28.88 -8.06
C ASN A 316 0.72 -28.17 -8.17
N LYS A 317 0.75 -26.84 -8.25
CA LYS A 317 2.00 -26.09 -8.39
C LYS A 317 2.70 -25.84 -7.05
N TYR A 318 1.94 -25.49 -6.00
CA TYR A 318 2.48 -25.13 -4.67
C TYR A 318 2.20 -26.20 -3.62
N TRP A 319 1.44 -27.24 -3.97
CA TRP A 319 1.12 -28.32 -3.06
C TRP A 319 2.32 -29.18 -2.76
N ASN A 320 2.73 -29.23 -1.51
CA ASN A 320 3.74 -30.15 -1.01
C ASN A 320 3.05 -31.26 -0.19
N LYS A 321 2.96 -32.44 -0.74
CA LYS A 321 2.29 -33.60 -0.11
C LYS A 321 2.95 -34.02 1.20
N GLU A 322 4.26 -33.87 1.33
CA GLU A 322 4.99 -34.22 2.57
C GLU A 322 4.67 -33.23 3.72
N LYS A 323 4.46 -31.96 3.37
CA LYS A 323 4.16 -30.90 4.35
C LYS A 323 2.67 -30.80 4.67
N HIS A 324 1.79 -30.92 3.66
CA HIS A 324 0.37 -30.58 3.80
C HIS A 324 -0.55 -31.81 3.99
N GLY A 325 -0.02 -33.05 3.90
CA GLY A 325 -0.78 -34.27 4.10
C GLY A 325 -1.70 -34.65 2.93
N HIS A 326 -2.67 -35.50 3.20
CA HIS A 326 -3.61 -36.03 2.20
C HIS A 326 -4.79 -35.12 1.94
#